data_4e42937107128318e819687b47c4711f
#
_entry.id   4e42937107128318e819687b47c4711f
#
_cell.length_a   1.000
_cell.length_b   1.000
_cell.length_c   1.000
_cell.angle_alpha   90.00
_cell.angle_beta   90.00
_cell.angle_gamma   90.00
#
_symmetry.space_group_name_H-M   'P 1'
#
loop_
_entity.id
_entity.type
_entity.pdbx_description
1 polymer ?
#
loop_
_entity_poly.entity_id
_entity_poly.type
_entity_poly.pdbx_seq_one_letter_code
_entity_poly.pdbx_strand_id
1 'polypeptide(L)'
;MLKIIKARLVGAKGAWPKELPNVLWAYRTTARTPTRETPFNLTYGTKAVILVEVGLTSLRKEFFDEQSNDDKLKLNLDCLDEVRDQASQRMTKYQQKMTEYYNQRVKLKRFNIKDLVLRKVTSAMKDLT
;
A
#
# COMPACT_ATOMS: atom_id res chain seq x y z
N MET A 1 4.26 -5.70 0.87
CA MET A 1 5.40 -4.93 0.36
C MET A 1 6.51 -5.82 -0.19
N LEU A 2 7.15 -6.67 0.62
CA LEU A 2 8.26 -7.55 0.21
C LEU A 2 7.98 -8.43 -1.02
N LYS A 3 6.77 -8.98 -1.17
CA LYS A 3 6.40 -9.82 -2.33
C LYS A 3 6.43 -9.04 -3.65
N ILE A 4 5.98 -7.79 -3.65
CA ILE A 4 5.96 -6.94 -4.86
C ILE A 4 7.39 -6.55 -5.23
N ILE A 5 8.20 -6.17 -4.24
CA ILE A 5 9.62 -5.85 -4.43
C ILE A 5 10.36 -7.08 -4.98
N LYS A 6 10.18 -8.24 -4.35
CA LYS A 6 10.79 -9.49 -4.84
C LYS A 6 10.38 -9.82 -6.27
N ALA A 7 9.09 -9.75 -6.60
CA ALA A 7 8.61 -10.07 -7.94
C ALA A 7 9.20 -9.16 -9.03
N ARG A 8 9.41 -7.88 -8.74
CA ARG A 8 10.03 -6.93 -9.67
C ARG A 8 11.54 -7.05 -9.76
N LEU A 9 12.20 -7.54 -8.70
CA LEU A 9 13.65 -7.72 -8.64
C LEU A 9 14.10 -9.13 -9.06
N VAL A 10 13.16 -10.07 -9.27
CA VAL A 10 13.46 -11.40 -9.82
C VAL A 10 13.97 -11.23 -11.24
N GLY A 11 15.26 -11.49 -11.43
CA GLY A 11 15.93 -11.32 -12.74
C GLY A 11 16.91 -10.12 -12.79
N ALA A 12 16.81 -9.18 -11.88
CA ALA A 12 17.73 -8.03 -11.79
C ALA A 12 19.03 -8.40 -11.04
N LYS A 13 19.69 -9.50 -11.45
CA LYS A 13 20.94 -9.98 -10.83
C LYS A 13 21.99 -8.87 -10.83
N GLY A 14 22.34 -8.33 -9.66
CA GLY A 14 23.33 -7.26 -9.50
C GLY A 14 22.84 -5.82 -9.84
N ALA A 15 21.74 -5.65 -10.56
CA ALA A 15 21.17 -4.33 -10.90
C ALA A 15 20.09 -3.84 -9.93
N TRP A 16 19.73 -4.64 -8.92
CA TRP A 16 18.67 -4.32 -7.96
C TRP A 16 18.82 -2.96 -7.26
N PRO A 17 20.06 -2.45 -6.93
CA PRO A 17 20.17 -1.14 -6.29
C PRO A 17 19.71 0.00 -7.21
N LYS A 18 19.88 -0.15 -8.54
CA LYS A 18 19.45 0.83 -9.54
C LYS A 18 17.93 0.78 -9.77
N GLU A 19 17.34 -0.42 -9.67
CA GLU A 19 15.90 -0.62 -9.85
C GLU A 19 15.07 -0.30 -8.61
N LEU A 20 15.66 -0.37 -7.41
CA LEU A 20 14.95 -0.19 -6.17
C LEU A 20 14.23 1.17 -6.06
N PRO A 21 14.83 2.32 -6.43
CA PRO A 21 14.13 3.61 -6.40
C PRO A 21 12.88 3.61 -7.29
N ASN A 22 12.96 3.03 -8.49
CA ASN A 22 11.83 2.94 -9.41
C ASN A 22 10.68 2.09 -8.85
N VAL A 23 11.02 0.95 -8.24
CA VAL A 23 10.05 0.06 -7.60
C VAL A 23 9.38 0.74 -6.40
N LEU A 24 10.15 1.45 -5.58
CA LEU A 24 9.62 2.20 -4.44
C LEU A 24 8.74 3.36 -4.90
N TRP A 25 9.13 4.07 -5.95
CA TRP A 25 8.32 5.12 -6.54
C TRP A 25 6.98 4.58 -7.05
N ALA A 26 7.01 3.53 -7.86
CA ALA A 26 5.80 2.86 -8.32
C ALA A 26 4.91 2.40 -7.15
N TYR A 27 5.51 1.88 -6.07
CA TYR A 27 4.75 1.49 -4.88
C TYR A 27 4.06 2.69 -4.21
N ARG A 28 4.75 3.81 -4.07
CA ARG A 28 4.23 5.02 -3.40
C ARG A 28 3.14 5.71 -4.21
N THR A 29 3.21 5.63 -5.55
CA THR A 29 2.32 6.33 -6.47
C THR A 29 1.16 5.50 -6.99
N THR A 30 1.12 4.19 -6.70
CA THR A 30 0.02 3.31 -7.08
C THR A 30 -1.07 3.30 -6.02
N ALA A 31 -2.32 3.53 -6.44
CA ALA A 31 -3.48 3.47 -5.56
C ALA A 31 -3.68 2.07 -4.96
N ARG A 32 -4.05 2.01 -3.68
CA ARG A 32 -4.30 0.76 -2.96
C ARG A 32 -5.78 0.42 -2.99
N THR A 33 -6.11 -0.81 -3.36
CA THR A 33 -7.50 -1.29 -3.40
C THR A 33 -8.25 -1.03 -2.08
N PRO A 34 -7.68 -1.30 -0.88
CA PRO A 34 -8.40 -1.10 0.37
C PRO A 34 -8.73 0.36 0.69
N THR A 35 -7.80 1.28 0.43
CA THR A 35 -7.95 2.70 0.76
C THR A 35 -8.48 3.52 -0.40
N ARG A 36 -8.28 3.06 -1.64
CA ARG A 36 -8.48 3.77 -2.90
C ARG A 36 -7.60 5.02 -3.06
N GLU A 37 -6.58 5.13 -2.20
CA GLU A 37 -5.63 6.23 -2.21
C GLU A 37 -4.21 5.72 -2.45
N THR A 38 -3.35 6.61 -2.95
CA THR A 38 -1.92 6.35 -3.05
C THR A 38 -1.24 6.64 -1.72
N PRO A 39 -0.19 5.88 -1.32
CA PRO A 39 0.61 6.24 -0.14
C PRO A 39 1.19 7.65 -0.22
N PHE A 40 1.53 8.12 -1.43
CA PHE A 40 2.02 9.47 -1.65
C PHE A 40 0.97 10.54 -1.29
N ASN A 41 -0.27 10.37 -1.77
CA ASN A 41 -1.36 11.30 -1.45
C ASN A 41 -1.67 11.34 0.04
N LEU A 42 -1.69 10.18 0.70
CA LEU A 42 -1.93 10.09 2.16
C LEU A 42 -0.81 10.73 3.00
N THR A 43 0.38 10.92 2.41
CA THR A 43 1.52 11.55 3.11
C THR A 43 1.58 13.05 2.85
N TYR A 44 1.41 13.46 1.60
CA TYR A 44 1.68 14.82 1.15
C TYR A 44 0.42 15.62 0.75
N GLY A 45 -0.77 14.99 0.75
CA GLY A 45 -2.02 15.65 0.33
C GLY A 45 -2.13 15.93 -1.17
N THR A 46 -1.18 15.47 -1.97
CA THR A 46 -1.13 15.76 -3.41
C THR A 46 -0.87 14.51 -4.23
N LYS A 47 -1.19 14.59 -5.53
CA LYS A 47 -0.84 13.52 -6.48
C LYS A 47 0.63 13.66 -6.89
N ALA A 48 1.35 12.53 -6.90
CA ALA A 48 2.71 12.50 -7.41
C ALA A 48 2.74 12.79 -8.91
N VAL A 49 3.77 13.50 -9.34
CA VAL A 49 4.07 13.70 -10.78
C VAL A 49 4.62 12.40 -11.35
N ILE A 50 4.08 11.95 -12.46
CA ILE A 50 4.55 10.73 -13.13
C ILE A 50 5.87 11.07 -13.86
N LEU A 51 6.86 10.17 -13.81
CA LEU A 51 8.17 10.40 -14.43
C LEU A 51 8.08 10.74 -15.93
N VAL A 52 7.10 10.18 -16.63
CA VAL A 52 6.84 10.49 -18.05
C VAL A 52 6.44 11.96 -18.24
N GLU A 53 5.71 12.56 -17.31
CA GLU A 53 5.31 13.97 -17.36
C GLU A 53 6.50 14.93 -17.18
N VAL A 54 7.60 14.48 -16.60
CA VAL A 54 8.81 15.31 -16.44
C VAL A 54 9.49 15.57 -17.79
N GLY A 55 9.42 14.61 -18.71
CA GLY A 55 10.00 14.71 -20.06
C GLY A 55 9.09 15.33 -21.13
N LEU A 56 7.80 15.40 -20.89
CA LEU A 56 6.81 15.95 -21.81
C LEU A 56 6.38 17.34 -21.37
N THR A 57 6.20 18.25 -22.32
CA THR A 57 5.56 19.56 -22.07
C THR A 57 4.10 19.29 -21.76
N SER A 58 3.72 19.33 -20.49
CA SER A 58 2.31 19.17 -20.09
C SER A 58 1.68 20.54 -19.88
N LEU A 59 0.36 20.62 -20.07
CA LEU A 59 -0.42 21.84 -19.75
C LEU A 59 -0.14 22.34 -18.32
N ARG A 60 0.22 21.44 -17.42
CA ARG A 60 0.62 21.78 -16.05
C ARG A 60 1.89 22.62 -15.97
N LYS A 61 2.84 22.44 -16.88
CA LYS A 61 4.08 23.23 -16.96
C LYS A 61 3.84 24.58 -17.62
N GLU A 62 2.98 24.62 -18.63
CA GLU A 62 2.67 25.87 -19.35
C GLU A 62 1.89 26.86 -18.47
N PHE A 63 0.98 26.35 -17.62
CA PHE A 63 0.15 27.17 -16.73
C PHE A 63 0.60 27.09 -15.27
N PHE A 64 1.90 26.80 -15.04
CA PHE A 64 2.44 26.77 -13.68
C PHE A 64 2.58 28.17 -13.12
N ASP A 65 1.82 28.44 -12.06
CA ASP A 65 1.93 29.64 -11.24
C ASP A 65 2.30 29.22 -9.81
N GLU A 66 3.45 29.68 -9.35
CA GLU A 66 4.04 29.28 -8.06
C GLU A 66 3.13 29.64 -6.89
N GLN A 67 2.61 30.89 -6.89
CA GLN A 67 1.75 31.36 -5.81
C GLN A 67 0.45 30.57 -5.72
N SER A 68 -0.22 30.33 -6.85
CA SER A 68 -1.44 29.52 -6.92
C SER A 68 -1.17 28.06 -6.54
N ASN A 69 0.01 27.53 -6.84
CA ASN A 69 0.40 26.18 -6.45
C ASN A 69 0.60 26.06 -4.94
N ASP A 70 1.26 27.03 -4.31
CA ASP A 70 1.50 27.04 -2.87
C ASP A 70 0.19 27.17 -2.08
N ASP A 71 -0.73 28.01 -2.53
CA ASP A 71 -2.04 28.14 -1.88
C ASP A 71 -2.88 26.86 -1.99
N LYS A 72 -2.85 26.19 -3.15
CA LYS A 72 -3.48 24.88 -3.33
C LYS A 72 -2.83 23.80 -2.49
N LEU A 73 -1.51 23.84 -2.33
CA LEU A 73 -0.78 22.88 -1.51
C LEU A 73 -1.17 23.03 -0.02
N LYS A 74 -1.23 24.26 0.48
CA LYS A 74 -1.71 24.53 1.86
C LYS A 74 -3.12 24.03 2.06
N LEU A 75 -4.04 24.33 1.15
CA LEU A 75 -5.42 23.85 1.21
C LEU A 75 -5.50 22.31 1.22
N ASN A 76 -4.69 21.64 0.40
CA ASN A 76 -4.64 20.18 0.36
C ASN A 76 -4.09 19.59 1.67
N LEU A 77 -3.14 20.26 2.33
CA LEU A 77 -2.61 19.85 3.62
C LEU A 77 -3.67 20.03 4.73
N ASP A 78 -4.44 21.10 4.70
CA ASP A 78 -5.53 21.32 5.66
C ASP A 78 -6.61 20.23 5.55
N CYS A 79 -6.90 19.75 4.32
CA CYS A 79 -7.87 18.68 4.09
C CYS A 79 -7.27 17.26 4.25
N LEU A 80 -5.98 17.13 4.55
CA LEU A 80 -5.29 15.83 4.53
C LEU A 80 -5.81 14.86 5.58
N ASP A 81 -6.17 15.35 6.76
CA ASP A 81 -6.68 14.51 7.84
C ASP A 81 -8.05 13.91 7.48
N GLU A 82 -8.91 14.68 6.81
CA GLU A 82 -10.18 14.15 6.31
C GLU A 82 -9.96 13.03 5.28
N VAL A 83 -9.01 13.19 4.37
CA VAL A 83 -8.64 12.16 3.38
C VAL A 83 -8.13 10.89 4.06
N ARG A 84 -7.33 11.04 5.12
CA ARG A 84 -6.81 9.91 5.93
C ARG A 84 -7.93 9.19 6.66
N ASP A 85 -8.86 9.91 7.25
CA ASP A 85 -10.01 9.33 7.94
C ASP A 85 -10.91 8.55 6.98
N GLN A 86 -11.20 9.10 5.81
CA GLN A 86 -11.95 8.41 4.77
C GLN A 86 -11.22 7.14 4.29
N ALA A 87 -9.90 7.20 4.12
CA ALA A 87 -9.09 6.05 3.74
C ALA A 87 -9.10 4.96 4.82
N SER A 88 -9.04 5.35 6.10
CA SER A 88 -9.15 4.45 7.26
C SER A 88 -10.50 3.75 7.32
N GLN A 89 -11.59 4.48 7.12
CA GLN A 89 -12.94 3.90 7.06
C GLN A 89 -13.09 2.90 5.92
N ARG A 90 -12.55 3.21 4.72
CA ARG A 90 -12.54 2.28 3.57
C ARG A 90 -11.74 1.03 3.89
N MET A 91 -10.59 1.17 4.54
CA MET A 91 -9.75 0.05 4.98
C MET A 91 -10.51 -0.86 5.94
N THR A 92 -11.17 -0.31 6.96
CA THR A 92 -11.96 -1.08 7.93
C THR A 92 -13.08 -1.87 7.24
N LYS A 93 -13.83 -1.22 6.35
CA LYS A 93 -14.88 -1.89 5.55
C LYS A 93 -14.32 -3.01 4.67
N TYR A 94 -13.15 -2.79 4.07
CA TYR A 94 -12.47 -3.80 3.27
C TYR A 94 -12.05 -5.01 4.13
N GLN A 95 -11.46 -4.77 5.30
CA GLN A 95 -11.07 -5.81 6.23
C GLN A 95 -12.26 -6.62 6.72
N GLN A 96 -13.39 -5.98 7.06
CA GLN A 96 -14.62 -6.66 7.44
C GLN A 96 -15.12 -7.59 6.33
N LYS A 97 -15.23 -7.09 5.11
CA LYS A 97 -15.63 -7.92 3.95
C LYS A 97 -14.69 -9.10 3.72
N MET A 98 -13.39 -8.89 3.86
CA MET A 98 -12.41 -9.97 3.71
C MET A 98 -12.57 -11.01 4.83
N THR A 99 -12.77 -10.58 6.05
CA THR A 99 -13.00 -11.47 7.20
C THR A 99 -14.27 -12.29 6.99
N GLU A 100 -15.38 -11.67 6.59
CA GLU A 100 -16.64 -12.36 6.28
C GLU A 100 -16.44 -13.40 5.16
N TYR A 101 -15.77 -13.01 4.08
CA TYR A 101 -15.48 -13.91 2.96
C TYR A 101 -14.65 -15.13 3.35
N TYR A 102 -13.64 -14.96 4.20
CA TYR A 102 -12.84 -16.08 4.69
C TYR A 102 -13.59 -16.92 5.72
N ASN A 103 -14.35 -16.29 6.62
CA ASN A 103 -15.09 -17.00 7.66
C ASN A 103 -16.21 -17.87 7.09
N GLN A 104 -16.87 -17.45 6.01
CA GLN A 104 -17.86 -18.28 5.30
C GLN A 104 -17.29 -19.62 4.80
N ARG A 105 -15.97 -19.68 4.55
CA ARG A 105 -15.29 -20.89 4.06
C ARG A 105 -14.67 -21.73 5.19
N VAL A 106 -14.66 -21.22 6.39
CA VAL A 106 -14.11 -21.95 7.55
C VAL A 106 -15.11 -23.00 7.99
N LYS A 107 -14.72 -24.27 7.89
CA LYS A 107 -15.48 -25.38 8.45
C LYS A 107 -15.22 -25.42 9.95
N LEU A 108 -16.27 -25.22 10.75
CA LEU A 108 -16.20 -25.39 12.19
C LEU A 108 -15.93 -26.87 12.50
N LYS A 109 -14.75 -27.18 13.01
CA LYS A 109 -14.41 -28.49 13.57
C LYS A 109 -14.51 -28.42 15.07
N ARG A 110 -15.28 -29.34 15.66
CA ARG A 110 -15.29 -29.55 17.11
C ARG A 110 -14.22 -30.58 17.42
N PHE A 111 -13.39 -30.33 18.39
CA PHE A 111 -12.37 -31.24 18.89
C PHE A 111 -12.83 -31.79 20.23
N ASN A 112 -12.67 -33.10 20.43
CA ASN A 112 -12.90 -33.75 21.70
C ASN A 112 -11.58 -33.88 22.48
N ILE A 113 -11.70 -34.06 23.77
CA ILE A 113 -10.53 -34.38 24.62
C ILE A 113 -9.91 -35.69 24.09
N LYS A 114 -8.61 -35.68 23.77
CA LYS A 114 -7.80 -36.73 23.13
C LYS A 114 -7.77 -36.75 21.61
N ASP A 115 -8.37 -35.79 20.91
CA ASP A 115 -8.15 -35.64 19.47
C ASP A 115 -6.72 -35.21 19.18
N LEU A 116 -6.08 -35.87 18.22
CA LEU A 116 -4.75 -35.47 17.73
C LEU A 116 -4.87 -34.30 16.78
N VAL A 117 -4.21 -33.18 17.10
CA VAL A 117 -4.23 -31.96 16.31
C VAL A 117 -2.83 -31.66 15.74
N LEU A 118 -2.72 -31.56 14.43
CA LEU A 118 -1.49 -31.13 13.79
C LEU A 118 -1.31 -29.61 13.98
N ARG A 119 -0.27 -29.21 14.69
CA ARG A 119 0.09 -27.81 14.90
C ARG A 119 1.36 -27.48 14.15
N LYS A 120 1.32 -26.36 13.37
CA LYS A 120 2.54 -25.84 12.74
C LYS A 120 3.46 -25.29 13.83
N VAL A 121 4.63 -25.88 13.99
CA VAL A 121 5.66 -25.39 14.92
C VAL A 121 6.31 -24.13 14.29
N THR A 122 6.30 -23.02 15.00
CA THR A 122 7.04 -21.82 14.62
C THR A 122 8.51 -21.95 15.03
N SER A 123 9.42 -21.26 14.35
CA SER A 123 10.87 -21.30 14.64
C SER A 123 11.19 -21.02 16.12
N ALA A 124 10.46 -20.12 16.76
CA ALA A 124 10.60 -19.80 18.18
C ALA A 124 10.26 -20.96 19.15
N MET A 125 9.61 -22.03 18.66
CA MET A 125 9.28 -23.21 19.48
C MET A 125 10.27 -24.37 19.28
N LYS A 126 11.16 -24.28 18.29
CA LYS A 126 12.19 -25.31 18.03
C LYS A 126 13.35 -25.26 19.03
N ASP A 127 13.53 -24.08 19.66
CA ASP A 127 14.65 -23.87 20.59
C ASP A 127 14.28 -24.23 22.06
N LEU A 128 13.09 -24.82 22.30
CA LEU A 128 12.60 -25.23 23.64
C LEU A 128 12.54 -26.75 23.84
N THR A 129 13.09 -27.54 22.91
CA THR A 129 13.28 -29.00 23.02
C THR A 129 14.74 -29.34 22.92
#